data_409a2038a6c1cce8698e5aa5a33b1ddc
#
_entry.id   409a2038a6c1cce8698e5aa5a33b1ddc
#
_cell.length_a   1.000
_cell.length_b   1.000
_cell.length_c   1.000
_cell.angle_alpha   90.00
_cell.angle_beta   90.00
_cell.angle_gamma   90.00
#
_symmetry.space_group_name_H-M   'P 1'
#
loop_
_entity.id
_entity.type
_entity.pdbx_description
1 polymer ?
#
loop_
_entity_poly.entity_id
_entity_poly.type
_entity_poly.pdbx_seq_one_letter_code
_entity_poly.pdbx_strand_id
1 'polypeptide(L)'
;MNRTSRYYFRRSVLSLLISALIYAQPGEAAFTSIVTGIVNGETVDGEQIVDERGTTNDTHIINHGHQTVFGGVSNGSIIEMGGQQDVANHNNYQGQANNTILHGGTQVIYNGGNSSGTIIASGNQQVYNGGTSNGTLIEGGNQYIYKDGNSNGTIIKNGNSYVEGGRANGTVIDGGKQTVTAQGHVDGTTINTSGSQNITQGSLATNTTIDGGRQYVDSSIVENTIIKNGGDQRTIKSHALDTTIDGGRQDVDSSTAQITTIKNGGMQTLQNTSTAHTTTIYSGGTQIVDSRSTSNVIEIYSGGVLDVREGTATNVTQHDGAALKAMTDRSTVSGTNSEGAFSIHNNVADNVLLENGGHLDVYGSANKTVIKDKGTMSVLTNAKADATRIDNGGVMDVAGNATNTIINGGTQNINNHGIATGTNINSGTQNIKSGGKADTTNISSGSRQVVEKDGTATGSNISAGGSLIVYTGGIAHGVNQETGSALVANTGAGTDIEGYNKLSHFTITGGEANYVVLENTGELTVVAKTTAKNTTVDAGGKLIVQKEAKTDTTRLNNGGVLEVQDGGEAKHVEQQSGGALIASTTSGTLIEGTNSYGDAFYIRNSEA
;
A
#
# COMPACT_ATOMS: atom_id res chain seq x y z
N MET A 1 50.81 -3.17 15.46
CA MET A 1 51.59 -4.21 16.17
C MET A 1 50.92 -5.57 15.88
N ASN A 2 51.66 -6.31 15.13
CA ASN A 2 51.74 -7.76 14.91
C ASN A 2 50.44 -8.58 14.63
N ARG A 3 50.10 -8.67 13.38
CA ARG A 3 49.19 -9.68 12.79
C ARG A 3 49.91 -10.97 12.31
N THR A 4 51.18 -11.17 12.59
CA THR A 4 52.00 -12.29 12.08
C THR A 4 52.16 -13.47 13.04
N SER A 5 51.56 -13.43 14.23
CA SER A 5 51.79 -14.46 15.25
C SER A 5 50.79 -15.64 15.23
N ARG A 6 49.70 -15.57 14.41
CA ARG A 6 48.67 -16.64 14.39
C ARG A 6 48.85 -17.73 13.33
N TYR A 7 49.75 -17.54 12.37
CA TYR A 7 49.94 -18.50 11.28
C TYR A 7 50.95 -19.63 11.59
N TYR A 8 51.79 -19.43 12.57
CA TYR A 8 52.80 -20.45 12.95
C TYR A 8 52.29 -21.47 13.98
N PHE A 9 51.17 -21.23 14.64
CA PHE A 9 50.63 -22.17 15.67
C PHE A 9 49.92 -23.38 15.10
N ARG A 10 49.54 -23.39 13.81
CA ARG A 10 48.72 -24.45 13.19
C ARG A 10 49.50 -25.59 12.54
N ARG A 11 50.80 -25.44 12.27
CA ARG A 11 51.64 -26.56 11.76
C ARG A 11 52.36 -27.33 12.87
N SER A 12 52.50 -26.77 14.04
CA SER A 12 53.17 -27.39 15.17
C SER A 12 52.25 -28.28 16.01
N VAL A 13 50.94 -28.15 15.94
CA VAL A 13 50.02 -28.94 16.75
C VAL A 13 49.91 -30.40 16.25
N LEU A 14 49.94 -30.60 14.93
CA LEU A 14 49.87 -31.97 14.37
C LEU A 14 51.18 -32.73 14.56
N SER A 15 52.34 -32.06 14.56
CA SER A 15 53.63 -32.69 14.86
C SER A 15 53.89 -32.81 16.36
N LEU A 16 53.27 -31.98 17.21
CA LEU A 16 53.34 -32.12 18.67
C LEU A 16 52.45 -33.27 19.20
N LEU A 17 51.31 -33.55 18.56
CA LEU A 17 50.46 -34.67 18.95
C LEU A 17 51.12 -36.02 18.68
N ILE A 18 51.90 -36.18 17.61
CA ILE A 18 52.67 -37.41 17.35
C ILE A 18 53.90 -37.54 18.27
N SER A 19 54.49 -36.42 18.71
CA SER A 19 55.62 -36.46 19.64
C SER A 19 55.23 -36.51 21.14
N ALA A 20 54.02 -36.10 21.51
CA ALA A 20 53.51 -36.23 22.88
C ALA A 20 53.11 -37.66 23.24
N LEU A 21 52.83 -38.51 22.24
CA LEU A 21 52.57 -39.95 22.43
C LEU A 21 53.81 -40.78 22.89
N ILE A 22 55.02 -40.20 22.89
CA ILE A 22 56.28 -40.94 23.23
C ILE A 22 56.80 -40.58 24.62
N TYR A 23 56.27 -39.59 25.34
CA TYR A 23 56.67 -39.17 26.67
C TYR A 23 55.52 -38.99 27.67
N ALA A 24 54.73 -40.03 27.92
CA ALA A 24 53.83 -40.03 29.05
C ALA A 24 54.53 -40.63 30.28
N GLN A 25 54.61 -39.92 31.40
CA GLN A 25 55.01 -40.45 32.69
C GLN A 25 53.96 -41.46 33.16
N PRO A 26 54.35 -42.56 33.90
CA PRO A 26 53.40 -43.55 34.35
C PRO A 26 52.59 -43.01 35.55
N GLY A 27 51.36 -42.63 35.25
CA GLY A 27 50.37 -42.16 36.19
C GLY A 27 49.09 -41.83 35.44
N GLU A 28 48.19 -42.79 35.26
CA GLU A 28 46.96 -42.82 34.51
C GLU A 28 47.20 -42.86 32.98
N ALA A 29 47.25 -44.03 32.40
CA ALA A 29 47.27 -44.27 30.96
C ALA A 29 45.91 -43.86 30.40
N ALA A 30 45.84 -42.68 29.71
CA ALA A 30 44.70 -42.35 28.85
C ALA A 30 44.53 -43.49 27.85
N PHE A 31 43.39 -44.13 27.82
CA PHE A 31 43.07 -45.21 26.88
C PHE A 31 43.27 -44.67 25.44
N THR A 32 44.17 -45.28 24.70
CA THR A 32 44.37 -44.96 23.28
C THR A 32 44.13 -46.24 22.49
N SER A 33 43.11 -46.19 21.61
CA SER A 33 42.80 -47.26 20.67
C SER A 33 43.00 -46.84 19.22
N ILE A 34 43.53 -47.74 18.38
CA ILE A 34 43.57 -47.55 16.93
C ILE A 34 42.66 -48.58 16.28
N VAL A 35 41.62 -48.14 15.62
CA VAL A 35 40.64 -48.96 14.93
C VAL A 35 41.09 -49.18 13.49
N THR A 36 41.49 -50.40 13.17
CA THR A 36 41.90 -50.84 11.82
C THR A 36 40.94 -51.85 11.19
N GLY A 37 39.81 -52.11 11.85
CA GLY A 37 38.73 -53.03 11.47
C GLY A 37 37.38 -52.46 11.87
N ILE A 38 36.40 -53.34 12.14
CA ILE A 38 35.05 -52.92 12.55
C ILE A 38 34.91 -53.04 14.07
N VAL A 39 34.49 -51.94 14.71
CA VAL A 39 34.21 -51.88 16.17
C VAL A 39 32.78 -51.36 16.36
N ASN A 40 32.02 -51.99 17.27
CA ASN A 40 30.61 -51.62 17.51
C ASN A 40 30.36 -51.31 19.00
N GLY A 41 29.58 -50.26 19.29
CA GLY A 41 29.06 -49.92 20.62
C GLY A 41 30.14 -49.57 21.66
N GLU A 42 31.31 -49.09 21.26
CA GLU A 42 32.40 -48.75 22.16
C GLU A 42 32.16 -47.40 22.85
N THR A 43 32.54 -47.32 24.14
CA THR A 43 32.58 -46.05 24.87
C THR A 43 34.01 -45.51 24.84
N VAL A 44 34.14 -44.26 24.37
CA VAL A 44 35.45 -43.58 24.29
C VAL A 44 35.51 -42.54 25.40
N ASP A 45 36.38 -42.72 26.35
CA ASP A 45 36.71 -41.84 27.47
C ASP A 45 38.17 -41.32 27.44
N GLY A 46 38.91 -41.68 26.39
CA GLY A 46 40.28 -41.26 26.06
C GLY A 46 40.42 -41.02 24.56
N GLU A 47 41.58 -41.37 23.99
CA GLU A 47 41.87 -41.18 22.57
C GLU A 47 41.52 -42.44 21.75
N GLN A 48 40.75 -42.24 20.67
CA GLN A 48 40.49 -43.30 19.66
C GLN A 48 40.81 -42.76 18.27
N ILE A 49 41.59 -43.52 17.49
CA ILE A 49 41.89 -43.18 16.10
C ILE A 49 41.25 -44.23 15.18
N VAL A 50 40.40 -43.81 14.26
CA VAL A 50 39.80 -44.66 13.22
C VAL A 50 40.58 -44.40 11.93
N ASP A 51 41.47 -45.35 11.58
CA ASP A 51 42.35 -45.23 10.40
C ASP A 51 41.61 -45.55 9.08
N GLU A 52 42.28 -45.45 7.95
CA GLU A 52 41.67 -45.64 6.63
C GLU A 52 41.00 -47.02 6.40
N ARG A 53 41.23 -48.00 7.25
CA ARG A 53 40.61 -49.33 7.20
C ARG A 53 39.61 -49.54 8.34
N GLY A 54 39.55 -48.59 9.27
CA GLY A 54 38.72 -48.65 10.46
C GLY A 54 37.29 -48.21 10.18
N THR A 55 36.36 -48.91 10.83
CA THR A 55 34.95 -48.49 10.90
C THR A 55 34.47 -48.64 12.35
N THR A 56 33.88 -47.57 12.88
CA THR A 56 33.19 -47.63 14.17
C THR A 56 31.68 -47.46 13.94
N ASN A 57 30.88 -48.20 14.70
CA ASN A 57 29.43 -48.07 14.71
C ASN A 57 28.94 -47.84 16.15
N ASP A 58 28.00 -46.89 16.31
CA ASP A 58 27.34 -46.57 17.58
C ASP A 58 28.34 -46.28 18.73
N THR A 59 29.39 -45.52 18.42
CA THR A 59 30.40 -45.12 19.42
C THR A 59 29.84 -44.06 20.35
N HIS A 60 30.01 -44.25 21.67
CA HIS A 60 29.60 -43.28 22.68
C HIS A 60 30.82 -42.52 23.21
N ILE A 61 30.98 -41.25 22.76
CA ILE A 61 32.12 -40.40 23.13
C ILE A 61 31.70 -39.55 24.33
N ILE A 62 32.21 -39.88 25.50
CA ILE A 62 31.85 -39.26 26.78
C ILE A 62 32.84 -38.15 27.15
N ASN A 63 32.65 -37.53 28.32
CA ASN A 63 33.53 -36.48 28.82
C ASN A 63 35.01 -36.89 28.78
N HIS A 64 35.86 -36.04 28.20
CA HIS A 64 37.27 -36.25 27.89
C HIS A 64 37.56 -37.27 26.76
N GLY A 65 36.56 -37.95 26.20
CA GLY A 65 36.73 -38.84 25.05
C GLY A 65 37.02 -38.04 23.77
N HIS A 66 37.99 -38.51 23.00
CA HIS A 66 38.33 -37.90 21.72
C HIS A 66 38.48 -38.99 20.64
N GLN A 67 37.56 -38.99 19.67
CA GLN A 67 37.64 -39.85 18.50
C GLN A 67 38.18 -39.07 17.30
N THR A 68 39.27 -39.52 16.68
CA THR A 68 39.78 -38.97 15.42
C THR A 68 39.50 -39.95 14.29
N VAL A 69 38.57 -39.57 13.39
CA VAL A 69 38.25 -40.32 12.16
C VAL A 69 39.23 -39.86 11.09
N PHE A 70 40.33 -40.58 10.92
CA PHE A 70 41.46 -40.22 10.10
C PHE A 70 41.53 -41.09 8.83
N GLY A 71 40.69 -40.75 7.85
CA GLY A 71 40.52 -41.56 6.63
C GLY A 71 39.56 -42.75 6.79
N GLY A 72 39.09 -43.05 7.98
CA GLY A 72 38.16 -44.14 8.29
C GLY A 72 36.68 -43.69 8.28
N VAL A 73 35.82 -44.55 8.81
CA VAL A 73 34.37 -44.34 8.87
C VAL A 73 33.86 -44.47 10.32
N SER A 74 33.06 -43.48 10.77
CA SER A 74 32.33 -43.54 12.04
C SER A 74 30.84 -43.36 11.76
N ASN A 75 30.03 -44.34 12.19
CA ASN A 75 28.58 -44.32 11.99
C ASN A 75 27.86 -44.28 13.36
N GLY A 76 26.85 -43.40 13.47
CA GLY A 76 25.95 -43.36 14.62
C GLY A 76 26.60 -42.92 15.93
N SER A 77 27.73 -42.22 15.91
CA SER A 77 28.40 -41.76 17.13
C SER A 77 27.52 -40.80 17.93
N ILE A 78 27.48 -40.95 19.25
CA ILE A 78 26.86 -40.02 20.20
C ILE A 78 27.98 -39.31 20.95
N ILE A 79 27.97 -37.95 20.88
CA ILE A 79 29.02 -37.14 21.51
C ILE A 79 28.41 -36.33 22.65
N GLU A 80 28.73 -36.74 23.87
CA GLU A 80 28.25 -36.09 25.10
C GLU A 80 29.06 -34.82 25.42
N MET A 81 28.61 -34.07 26.41
CA MET A 81 29.29 -32.88 26.89
C MET A 81 30.76 -33.20 27.27
N GLY A 82 31.68 -32.42 26.69
CA GLY A 82 33.13 -32.60 26.87
C GLY A 82 33.75 -33.66 25.96
N GLY A 83 32.97 -34.43 25.21
CA GLY A 83 33.44 -35.33 24.15
C GLY A 83 33.73 -34.60 22.85
N GLN A 84 34.67 -35.10 22.05
CA GLN A 84 35.02 -34.53 20.75
C GLN A 84 35.21 -35.63 19.69
N GLN A 85 34.73 -35.32 18.46
CA GLN A 85 35.03 -36.14 17.29
C GLN A 85 35.66 -35.23 16.22
N ASP A 86 36.84 -35.61 15.74
CA ASP A 86 37.54 -34.96 14.64
C ASP A 86 37.44 -35.83 13.38
N VAL A 87 37.11 -35.22 12.25
CA VAL A 87 36.94 -35.90 10.96
C VAL A 87 37.87 -35.28 9.93
N ALA A 88 38.82 -36.08 9.43
CA ALA A 88 39.82 -35.59 8.50
C ALA A 88 40.26 -36.66 7.50
N ASN A 89 40.79 -36.19 6.36
CA ASN A 89 41.44 -37.07 5.40
C ASN A 89 42.77 -37.59 5.93
N HIS A 90 43.09 -38.84 5.56
CA HIS A 90 44.44 -39.40 5.69
C HIS A 90 44.88 -39.97 4.33
N ASN A 91 46.03 -39.52 3.84
CA ASN A 91 46.54 -39.88 2.50
C ASN A 91 45.46 -39.54 1.41
N ASN A 92 44.97 -40.56 0.72
CA ASN A 92 43.92 -40.44 -0.29
C ASN A 92 42.55 -40.94 0.21
N TYR A 93 42.41 -41.21 1.49
CA TYR A 93 41.16 -41.71 2.10
C TYR A 93 40.43 -40.61 2.83
N GLN A 94 39.14 -40.48 2.54
CA GLN A 94 38.28 -39.50 3.17
C GLN A 94 37.77 -39.95 4.50
N GLY A 95 38.03 -39.21 5.57
CA GLY A 95 37.38 -39.45 6.86
C GLY A 95 35.90 -39.15 6.77
N GLN A 96 35.06 -40.08 7.23
CA GLN A 96 33.59 -39.97 7.16
C GLN A 96 32.95 -40.18 8.55
N ALA A 97 32.07 -39.24 8.93
CA ALA A 97 31.21 -39.37 10.08
C ALA A 97 29.75 -39.32 9.64
N ASN A 98 29.02 -40.41 9.87
CA ASN A 98 27.63 -40.53 9.43
C ASN A 98 26.68 -40.62 10.64
N ASN A 99 25.57 -39.87 10.61
CA ASN A 99 24.51 -39.88 11.62
C ASN A 99 25.01 -39.62 13.05
N THR A 100 25.97 -38.73 13.21
CA THR A 100 26.49 -38.34 14.54
C THR A 100 25.43 -37.51 15.29
N ILE A 101 25.26 -37.77 16.59
CA ILE A 101 24.37 -37.01 17.47
C ILE A 101 25.21 -36.24 18.50
N LEU A 102 25.03 -34.94 18.60
CA LEU A 102 25.70 -34.08 19.57
C LEU A 102 24.74 -33.78 20.74
N HIS A 103 25.07 -34.28 21.93
CA HIS A 103 24.44 -33.98 23.22
C HIS A 103 25.37 -33.13 24.10
N GLY A 104 25.77 -31.96 23.59
CA GLY A 104 26.69 -31.05 24.28
C GLY A 104 28.15 -31.17 23.87
N GLY A 105 28.51 -32.18 23.09
CA GLY A 105 29.86 -32.39 22.58
C GLY A 105 30.19 -31.56 21.34
N THR A 106 31.38 -31.83 20.78
CA THR A 106 31.90 -31.11 19.62
C THR A 106 32.29 -32.06 18.51
N GLN A 107 31.81 -31.80 17.28
CA GLN A 107 32.31 -32.44 16.06
C GLN A 107 33.08 -31.41 15.23
N VAL A 108 34.30 -31.75 14.83
CA VAL A 108 35.18 -30.89 14.04
C VAL A 108 35.50 -31.56 12.71
N ILE A 109 35.23 -30.89 11.61
CA ILE A 109 35.44 -31.42 10.27
C ILE A 109 36.55 -30.61 9.61
N TYR A 110 37.67 -31.24 9.37
CA TYR A 110 38.86 -30.64 8.78
C TYR A 110 38.94 -30.92 7.27
N ASN A 111 40.02 -30.45 6.67
CA ASN A 111 40.30 -30.60 5.25
C ASN A 111 40.08 -32.03 4.74
N GLY A 112 39.17 -32.16 3.80
CA GLY A 112 38.77 -33.41 3.18
C GLY A 112 37.87 -34.32 4.01
N GLY A 113 37.64 -34.03 5.30
CA GLY A 113 36.66 -34.74 6.12
C GLY A 113 35.23 -34.48 5.66
N ASN A 114 34.39 -35.48 5.82
CA ASN A 114 32.97 -35.39 5.48
C ASN A 114 32.09 -35.86 6.65
N SER A 115 31.12 -35.05 7.01
CA SER A 115 30.05 -35.41 7.94
C SER A 115 28.71 -35.45 7.21
N SER A 116 27.89 -36.47 7.49
CA SER A 116 26.57 -36.61 6.88
C SER A 116 25.52 -36.98 7.92
N GLY A 117 24.37 -36.27 7.90
CA GLY A 117 23.24 -36.53 8.78
C GLY A 117 23.49 -36.23 10.26
N THR A 118 24.38 -35.31 10.60
CA THR A 118 24.62 -34.92 12.00
C THR A 118 23.39 -34.26 12.60
N ILE A 119 22.99 -34.67 13.80
CA ILE A 119 21.96 -34.03 14.63
C ILE A 119 22.64 -33.27 15.76
N ILE A 120 22.44 -31.96 15.81
CA ILE A 120 22.94 -31.08 16.87
C ILE A 120 21.79 -30.80 17.84
N ALA A 121 21.56 -31.66 18.81
CA ALA A 121 20.59 -31.44 19.87
C ALA A 121 21.08 -30.35 20.83
N SER A 122 22.36 -30.36 21.14
CA SER A 122 23.13 -29.31 21.83
C SER A 122 24.62 -29.49 21.51
N GLY A 123 25.47 -28.50 21.81
CA GLY A 123 26.89 -28.54 21.45
C GLY A 123 27.19 -27.92 20.09
N ASN A 124 28.31 -28.29 19.47
CA ASN A 124 28.82 -27.57 18.30
C ASN A 124 29.35 -28.50 17.20
N GLN A 125 28.99 -28.20 15.96
CA GLN A 125 29.69 -28.73 14.79
C GLN A 125 30.51 -27.59 14.16
N GLN A 126 31.78 -27.86 13.86
CA GLN A 126 32.73 -26.91 13.30
C GLN A 126 33.27 -27.43 11.97
N VAL A 127 33.05 -26.69 10.90
CA VAL A 127 33.48 -27.06 9.54
C VAL A 127 34.59 -26.08 9.10
N TYR A 128 35.80 -26.58 9.03
CA TYR A 128 36.97 -25.82 8.65
C TYR A 128 37.28 -25.96 7.15
N ASN A 129 38.34 -25.28 6.71
CA ASN A 129 38.80 -25.30 5.33
C ASN A 129 38.87 -26.71 4.73
N GLY A 130 38.17 -26.90 3.60
CA GLY A 130 38.08 -28.18 2.88
C GLY A 130 37.21 -29.24 3.54
N GLY A 131 36.69 -29.04 4.76
CA GLY A 131 35.70 -29.89 5.40
C GLY A 131 34.31 -29.71 4.78
N THR A 132 33.51 -30.75 4.77
CA THR A 132 32.14 -30.74 4.25
C THR A 132 31.17 -31.35 5.27
N SER A 133 30.06 -30.68 5.50
CA SER A 133 28.92 -31.15 6.28
C SER A 133 27.68 -31.24 5.38
N ASN A 134 26.99 -32.38 5.39
CA ASN A 134 25.80 -32.62 4.58
C ASN A 134 24.61 -33.03 5.46
N GLY A 135 23.44 -32.40 5.25
CA GLY A 135 22.19 -32.77 5.90
C GLY A 135 22.21 -32.61 7.44
N THR A 136 22.88 -31.60 7.97
CA THR A 136 22.90 -31.34 9.42
C THR A 136 21.54 -30.85 9.89
N LEU A 137 20.99 -31.41 10.94
CA LEU A 137 19.81 -30.96 11.65
C LEU A 137 20.22 -30.26 12.95
N ILE A 138 19.89 -28.98 13.08
CA ILE A 138 20.18 -28.17 14.28
C ILE A 138 18.90 -28.00 15.08
N GLU A 139 18.78 -28.71 16.20
CA GLU A 139 17.61 -28.66 17.09
C GLU A 139 17.82 -27.70 18.28
N GLY A 140 19.07 -27.47 18.71
CA GLY A 140 19.33 -26.57 19.83
C GLY A 140 20.78 -26.10 19.99
N GLY A 141 21.74 -26.65 19.24
CA GLY A 141 23.16 -26.26 19.29
C GLY A 141 23.58 -25.32 18.16
N ASN A 142 24.87 -25.34 17.81
CA ASN A 142 25.43 -24.45 16.82
C ASN A 142 26.23 -25.19 15.75
N GLN A 143 26.16 -24.72 14.53
CA GLN A 143 27.05 -25.08 13.43
C GLN A 143 27.89 -23.86 13.04
N TYR A 144 29.20 -24.02 12.96
CA TYR A 144 30.15 -23.00 12.52
C TYR A 144 30.79 -23.44 11.20
N ILE A 145 30.69 -22.62 10.17
CA ILE A 145 31.26 -22.91 8.86
C ILE A 145 32.29 -21.81 8.60
N TYR A 146 33.53 -22.16 8.83
CA TYR A 146 34.64 -21.23 8.69
C TYR A 146 35.09 -21.12 7.23
N LYS A 147 36.01 -20.21 6.99
CA LYS A 147 36.54 -19.93 5.66
C LYS A 147 36.90 -21.21 4.89
N ASP A 148 36.39 -21.35 3.67
CA ASP A 148 36.55 -22.48 2.76
C ASP A 148 35.96 -23.81 3.26
N GLY A 149 35.19 -23.79 4.35
CA GLY A 149 34.34 -24.90 4.78
C GLY A 149 33.01 -24.89 4.04
N ASN A 150 32.42 -26.07 3.84
CA ASN A 150 31.14 -26.22 3.13
C ASN A 150 30.08 -26.92 4.01
N SER A 151 28.85 -26.39 3.94
CA SER A 151 27.68 -27.05 4.51
C SER A 151 26.56 -27.12 3.48
N ASN A 152 25.94 -28.29 3.32
CA ASN A 152 24.86 -28.49 2.36
C ASN A 152 23.63 -29.07 3.04
N GLY A 153 22.45 -28.54 2.76
CA GLY A 153 21.17 -29.06 3.23
C GLY A 153 20.96 -28.98 4.74
N THR A 154 21.51 -28.00 5.42
CA THR A 154 21.29 -27.78 6.85
C THR A 154 19.84 -27.37 7.13
N ILE A 155 19.21 -28.00 8.13
CA ILE A 155 17.89 -27.61 8.66
C ILE A 155 18.09 -27.05 10.07
N ILE A 156 17.63 -25.79 10.28
CA ILE A 156 17.76 -25.09 11.56
C ILE A 156 16.36 -24.93 12.16
N LYS A 157 16.05 -25.69 13.23
CA LYS A 157 14.79 -25.63 13.97
C LYS A 157 14.83 -24.62 15.12
N ASN A 158 15.81 -24.71 16.02
CA ASN A 158 15.94 -23.85 17.19
C ASN A 158 17.36 -23.37 17.50
N GLY A 159 18.36 -23.83 16.80
CA GLY A 159 19.76 -23.46 17.04
C GLY A 159 20.25 -22.39 16.08
N ASN A 160 21.57 -22.35 15.93
CA ASN A 160 22.21 -21.34 15.09
C ASN A 160 23.18 -21.97 14.08
N SER A 161 23.26 -21.41 12.89
CA SER A 161 24.32 -21.63 11.91
C SER A 161 25.10 -20.34 11.70
N TYR A 162 26.42 -20.40 11.85
CA TYR A 162 27.32 -19.27 11.63
C TYR A 162 28.21 -19.55 10.42
N VAL A 163 28.07 -18.77 9.36
CA VAL A 163 28.86 -18.87 8.13
C VAL A 163 29.90 -17.75 8.14
N GLU A 164 31.11 -18.06 8.62
CA GLU A 164 32.20 -17.11 8.80
C GLU A 164 33.23 -17.24 7.66
N GLY A 165 32.93 -16.67 6.50
CA GLY A 165 33.75 -16.81 5.31
C GLY A 165 33.64 -18.17 4.60
N GLY A 166 32.81 -19.06 5.08
CA GLY A 166 32.50 -20.36 4.48
C GLY A 166 31.33 -20.30 3.48
N ARG A 167 30.86 -21.49 3.08
CA ARG A 167 29.72 -21.67 2.18
C ARG A 167 28.63 -22.52 2.80
N ALA A 168 27.36 -22.10 2.65
CA ALA A 168 26.22 -22.92 3.00
C ALA A 168 25.19 -22.95 1.88
N ASN A 169 24.79 -24.13 1.43
CA ASN A 169 23.89 -24.31 0.30
C ASN A 169 22.64 -25.07 0.76
N GLY A 170 21.46 -24.65 0.27
CA GLY A 170 20.19 -25.33 0.55
C GLY A 170 19.77 -25.32 2.02
N THR A 171 20.09 -24.28 2.77
CA THR A 171 19.70 -24.18 4.19
C THR A 171 18.21 -23.91 4.34
N VAL A 172 17.54 -24.66 5.22
CA VAL A 172 16.17 -24.38 5.65
C VAL A 172 16.17 -23.87 7.08
N ILE A 173 15.67 -22.65 7.29
CA ILE A 173 15.57 -22.02 8.62
C ILE A 173 14.11 -22.08 9.06
N ASP A 174 13.81 -23.01 9.94
CA ASP A 174 12.44 -23.33 10.39
C ASP A 174 12.25 -22.99 11.89
N GLY A 175 12.68 -21.78 12.27
CA GLY A 175 12.56 -21.26 13.63
C GLY A 175 13.86 -20.83 14.31
N GLY A 176 15.02 -21.25 13.79
CA GLY A 176 16.35 -20.85 14.31
C GLY A 176 16.94 -19.65 13.57
N LYS A 177 18.26 -19.52 13.66
CA LYS A 177 18.97 -18.38 13.07
C LYS A 177 20.18 -18.80 12.25
N GLN A 178 20.34 -18.20 11.06
CA GLN A 178 21.59 -18.23 10.30
C GLN A 178 22.24 -16.84 10.31
N THR A 179 23.53 -16.78 10.60
CA THR A 179 24.34 -15.54 10.53
C THR A 179 25.48 -15.73 9.57
N VAL A 180 25.57 -14.85 8.57
CA VAL A 180 26.58 -14.89 7.51
C VAL A 180 27.47 -13.66 7.62
N THR A 181 28.76 -13.88 7.81
CA THR A 181 29.74 -12.81 8.07
C THR A 181 31.05 -13.07 7.33
N ALA A 182 31.95 -12.10 7.38
CA ALA A 182 33.32 -12.25 6.89
C ALA A 182 33.39 -12.73 5.42
N GLN A 183 32.55 -12.15 4.56
CA GLN A 183 32.44 -12.53 3.13
C GLN A 183 31.95 -13.97 2.92
N GLY A 184 31.20 -14.52 3.85
CA GLY A 184 30.53 -15.82 3.71
C GLY A 184 29.53 -15.81 2.57
N HIS A 185 29.29 -16.97 1.96
CA HIS A 185 28.36 -17.14 0.87
C HIS A 185 27.30 -18.18 1.19
N VAL A 186 26.03 -17.82 1.02
CA VAL A 186 24.91 -18.76 1.16
C VAL A 186 24.07 -18.77 -0.11
N ASP A 187 23.64 -19.95 -0.51
CA ASP A 187 22.83 -20.15 -1.71
C ASP A 187 21.62 -21.06 -1.42
N GLY A 188 20.48 -20.74 -2.03
CA GLY A 188 19.26 -21.55 -1.92
C GLY A 188 18.67 -21.62 -0.52
N THR A 189 18.76 -20.56 0.28
CA THR A 189 18.19 -20.54 1.64
C THR A 189 16.67 -20.35 1.61
N THR A 190 15.95 -21.18 2.38
CA THR A 190 14.52 -20.97 2.68
C THR A 190 14.35 -20.53 4.13
N ILE A 191 13.66 -19.41 4.35
CA ILE A 191 13.42 -18.84 5.69
C ILE A 191 11.93 -18.91 5.98
N ASN A 192 11.52 -19.88 6.78
CA ASN A 192 10.13 -20.10 7.17
C ASN A 192 9.72 -19.17 8.33
N THR A 193 8.44 -19.19 8.68
CA THR A 193 7.90 -18.44 9.83
C THR A 193 8.72 -18.68 11.08
N SER A 194 9.07 -17.63 11.80
CA SER A 194 9.97 -17.62 12.97
C SER A 194 11.47 -17.83 12.67
N GLY A 195 11.85 -18.23 11.45
CA GLY A 195 13.25 -18.28 11.02
C GLY A 195 13.83 -16.89 10.79
N SER A 196 15.14 -16.75 11.02
CA SER A 196 15.83 -15.49 10.72
C SER A 196 17.20 -15.72 10.10
N GLN A 197 17.54 -14.85 9.12
CA GLN A 197 18.85 -14.83 8.49
C GLN A 197 19.46 -13.42 8.58
N ASN A 198 20.70 -13.31 9.03
CA ASN A 198 21.46 -12.07 9.06
C ASN A 198 22.65 -12.18 8.12
N ILE A 199 22.76 -11.28 7.15
CA ILE A 199 23.84 -11.20 6.16
C ILE A 199 24.60 -9.91 6.40
N THR A 200 25.87 -9.99 6.77
CA THR A 200 26.67 -8.82 7.16
C THR A 200 28.12 -8.90 6.66
N GLN A 201 28.86 -7.81 6.75
CA GLN A 201 30.30 -7.75 6.50
C GLN A 201 30.72 -8.23 5.09
N GLY A 202 30.07 -7.69 4.05
CA GLY A 202 30.40 -7.99 2.66
C GLY A 202 30.05 -9.41 2.21
N SER A 203 29.13 -10.06 2.90
CA SER A 203 28.66 -11.41 2.56
C SER A 203 27.67 -11.41 1.41
N LEU A 204 27.47 -12.59 0.81
CA LEU A 204 26.56 -12.79 -0.32
C LEU A 204 25.51 -13.85 0.02
N ALA A 205 24.23 -13.52 -0.24
CA ALA A 205 23.15 -14.49 -0.26
C ALA A 205 22.50 -14.53 -1.63
N THR A 206 22.39 -15.73 -2.20
CA THR A 206 21.76 -15.94 -3.52
C THR A 206 20.57 -16.90 -3.38
N ASN A 207 19.58 -16.76 -4.29
CA ASN A 207 18.44 -17.67 -4.39
C ASN A 207 17.68 -17.87 -3.05
N THR A 208 17.45 -16.79 -2.30
CA THR A 208 16.76 -16.86 -1.00
C THR A 208 15.25 -16.80 -1.17
N THR A 209 14.53 -17.71 -0.53
CA THR A 209 13.06 -17.63 -0.38
C THR A 209 12.72 -17.28 1.07
N ILE A 210 12.02 -16.17 1.29
CA ILE A 210 11.54 -15.72 2.60
C ILE A 210 10.04 -16.04 2.67
N ASP A 211 9.67 -17.11 3.38
CA ASP A 211 8.30 -17.60 3.47
C ASP A 211 7.78 -17.42 4.92
N GLY A 212 7.40 -16.20 5.23
CA GLY A 212 6.95 -15.80 6.56
C GLY A 212 8.06 -15.47 7.56
N GLY A 213 9.33 -15.72 7.22
CA GLY A 213 10.49 -15.41 8.07
C GLY A 213 11.08 -14.03 7.83
N ARG A 214 12.29 -13.79 8.35
CA ARG A 214 12.97 -12.49 8.26
C ARG A 214 14.39 -12.61 7.73
N GLN A 215 14.77 -11.71 6.82
CA GLN A 215 16.14 -11.53 6.38
C GLN A 215 16.60 -10.09 6.66
N TYR A 216 17.71 -9.95 7.37
CA TYR A 216 18.38 -8.69 7.63
C TYR A 216 19.71 -8.66 6.91
N VAL A 217 19.94 -7.60 6.11
CA VAL A 217 21.12 -7.45 5.26
C VAL A 217 21.80 -6.12 5.57
N ASP A 218 23.03 -6.15 6.03
CA ASP A 218 23.81 -4.94 6.31
C ASP A 218 25.18 -4.98 5.63
N SER A 219 25.47 -3.95 4.84
CA SER A 219 26.76 -3.80 4.13
C SER A 219 27.13 -5.06 3.31
N SER A 220 26.13 -5.62 2.60
CA SER A 220 26.22 -6.94 1.95
C SER A 220 25.39 -6.97 0.65
N ILE A 221 25.39 -8.11 -0.01
CA ILE A 221 24.70 -8.29 -1.30
C ILE A 221 23.70 -9.44 -1.18
N VAL A 222 22.48 -9.23 -1.69
CA VAL A 222 21.49 -10.29 -1.89
C VAL A 222 21.04 -10.30 -3.34
N GLU A 223 20.93 -11.50 -3.92
CA GLU A 223 20.56 -11.70 -5.32
C GLU A 223 19.46 -12.75 -5.43
N ASN A 224 18.52 -12.53 -6.34
CA ASN A 224 17.45 -13.48 -6.64
C ASN A 224 16.66 -13.88 -5.39
N THR A 225 16.08 -12.88 -4.72
CA THR A 225 15.28 -13.09 -3.50
C THR A 225 13.79 -13.12 -3.82
N ILE A 226 13.07 -14.10 -3.30
CA ILE A 226 11.61 -14.18 -3.34
C ILE A 226 11.05 -13.96 -1.94
N ILE A 227 10.26 -12.90 -1.76
CA ILE A 227 9.64 -12.56 -0.47
C ILE A 227 8.14 -12.85 -0.58
N LYS A 228 7.70 -13.92 0.05
CA LYS A 228 6.30 -14.35 0.05
C LYS A 228 5.51 -13.70 1.18
N ASN A 229 4.22 -14.00 1.23
CA ASN A 229 3.31 -13.46 2.24
C ASN A 229 3.81 -13.69 3.67
N GLY A 230 3.88 -12.62 4.45
CA GLY A 230 4.43 -12.61 5.80
C GLY A 230 5.96 -12.56 5.88
N GLY A 231 6.66 -12.72 4.76
CA GLY A 231 8.12 -12.57 4.71
C GLY A 231 8.55 -11.10 4.79
N ASP A 232 9.66 -10.85 5.46
CA ASP A 232 10.19 -9.50 5.69
C ASP A 232 11.69 -9.45 5.38
N GLN A 233 12.09 -8.59 4.46
CA GLN A 233 13.49 -8.31 4.14
C GLN A 233 13.81 -6.86 4.45
N ARG A 234 14.87 -6.62 5.21
CA ARG A 234 15.42 -5.29 5.43
C ARG A 234 16.87 -5.22 4.96
N THR A 235 17.15 -4.27 4.08
CA THR A 235 18.50 -4.00 3.58
C THR A 235 18.99 -2.65 4.08
N ILE A 236 20.21 -2.60 4.63
CA ILE A 236 20.87 -1.40 5.13
C ILE A 236 22.25 -1.30 4.48
N LYS A 237 22.55 -0.18 3.82
CA LYS A 237 23.83 0.04 3.11
C LYS A 237 24.23 -1.14 2.22
N SER A 238 23.26 -1.74 1.57
CA SER A 238 23.38 -3.03 0.89
C SER A 238 22.90 -2.95 -0.56
N HIS A 239 23.13 -4.01 -1.32
CA HIS A 239 22.59 -4.16 -2.67
C HIS A 239 21.64 -5.35 -2.73
N ALA A 240 20.42 -5.11 -3.18
CA ALA A 240 19.45 -6.15 -3.50
C ALA A 240 19.25 -6.20 -5.02
N LEU A 241 19.55 -7.33 -5.63
CA LEU A 241 19.39 -7.56 -7.07
C LEU A 241 18.35 -8.63 -7.31
N ASP A 242 17.49 -8.40 -8.30
CA ASP A 242 16.44 -9.34 -8.71
C ASP A 242 15.57 -9.83 -7.55
N THR A 243 14.75 -8.93 -7.01
CA THR A 243 13.84 -9.26 -5.91
C THR A 243 12.40 -9.38 -6.40
N THR A 244 11.74 -10.49 -6.11
CA THR A 244 10.29 -10.65 -6.29
C THR A 244 9.59 -10.57 -4.93
N ILE A 245 8.71 -9.57 -4.76
CA ILE A 245 7.90 -9.37 -3.55
C ILE A 245 6.47 -9.82 -3.86
N ASP A 246 6.13 -11.02 -3.40
CA ASP A 246 4.84 -11.69 -3.64
C ASP A 246 4.05 -11.78 -2.32
N GLY A 247 3.43 -10.69 -1.93
CA GLY A 247 2.68 -10.58 -0.68
C GLY A 247 3.52 -10.26 0.56
N GLY A 248 4.85 -10.21 0.46
CA GLY A 248 5.75 -9.87 1.56
C GLY A 248 6.17 -8.40 1.57
N ARG A 249 7.18 -8.09 2.35
CA ARG A 249 7.70 -6.72 2.52
C ARG A 249 9.21 -6.65 2.30
N GLN A 250 9.65 -5.59 1.61
CA GLN A 250 11.06 -5.21 1.52
C GLN A 250 11.24 -3.76 1.97
N ASP A 251 12.09 -3.53 2.96
CA ASP A 251 12.56 -2.20 3.38
C ASP A 251 13.98 -1.98 2.88
N VAL A 252 14.15 -0.97 2.02
CA VAL A 252 15.42 -0.57 1.44
C VAL A 252 15.86 0.71 2.14
N ASP A 253 16.87 0.61 2.99
CA ASP A 253 17.37 1.70 3.84
C ASP A 253 18.82 2.04 3.46
N SER A 254 19.07 3.25 2.99
CA SER A 254 20.41 3.68 2.54
C SER A 254 21.06 2.68 1.57
N SER A 255 20.25 2.03 0.75
CA SER A 255 20.59 0.84 -0.04
C SER A 255 20.18 1.00 -1.50
N THR A 256 20.63 0.07 -2.34
CA THR A 256 20.22 0.00 -3.74
C THR A 256 19.41 -1.26 -4.00
N ALA A 257 18.26 -1.13 -4.66
CA ALA A 257 17.47 -2.23 -5.21
C ALA A 257 17.51 -2.18 -6.75
N GLN A 258 17.84 -3.30 -7.40
CA GLN A 258 17.84 -3.40 -8.86
C GLN A 258 16.93 -4.55 -9.29
N ILE A 259 16.09 -4.29 -10.27
CA ILE A 259 15.13 -5.27 -10.81
C ILE A 259 14.22 -5.80 -9.69
N THR A 260 13.17 -5.04 -9.38
CA THR A 260 12.19 -5.47 -8.37
C THR A 260 10.84 -5.71 -9.03
N THR A 261 10.23 -6.84 -8.74
CA THR A 261 8.84 -7.15 -9.10
C THR A 261 7.98 -7.18 -7.84
N ILE A 262 6.89 -6.39 -7.81
CA ILE A 262 6.01 -6.26 -6.64
C ILE A 262 4.58 -6.64 -7.04
N LYS A 263 3.96 -7.59 -6.34
CA LYS A 263 2.62 -8.10 -6.67
C LYS A 263 1.89 -8.67 -5.45
N ASN A 264 0.58 -8.95 -5.60
CA ASN A 264 -0.24 -9.73 -4.65
C ASN A 264 -0.20 -9.23 -3.20
N GLY A 265 -0.24 -7.91 -2.96
CA GLY A 265 -0.12 -7.32 -1.63
C GLY A 265 1.32 -7.05 -1.19
N GLY A 266 2.29 -7.35 -2.05
CA GLY A 266 3.70 -7.05 -1.79
C GLY A 266 3.97 -5.56 -1.64
N MET A 267 4.93 -5.20 -0.79
CA MET A 267 5.28 -3.81 -0.53
C MET A 267 6.80 -3.61 -0.50
N GLN A 268 7.27 -2.62 -1.26
CA GLN A 268 8.65 -2.11 -1.17
C GLN A 268 8.64 -0.69 -0.62
N THR A 269 9.47 -0.41 0.37
CA THR A 269 9.68 0.95 0.90
C THR A 269 11.12 1.38 0.70
N LEU A 270 11.33 2.49 0.01
CA LEU A 270 12.63 3.14 -0.15
C LEU A 270 12.74 4.28 0.85
N GLN A 271 13.76 4.29 1.69
CA GLN A 271 13.98 5.32 2.71
C GLN A 271 15.45 5.68 2.87
N ASN A 272 15.73 6.86 3.45
CA ASN A 272 17.08 7.29 3.81
C ASN A 272 18.08 7.29 2.65
N THR A 273 17.77 7.99 1.54
CA THR A 273 18.63 8.09 0.35
C THR A 273 18.82 6.79 -0.46
N SER A 274 17.86 5.89 -0.36
CA SER A 274 17.88 4.65 -1.15
C SER A 274 17.59 4.88 -2.63
N THR A 275 18.08 3.98 -3.47
CA THR A 275 17.81 4.00 -4.90
C THR A 275 17.19 2.69 -5.36
N ALA A 276 16.18 2.78 -6.22
CA ALA A 276 15.64 1.64 -6.95
C ALA A 276 15.80 1.85 -8.46
N HIS A 277 16.17 0.79 -9.17
CA HIS A 277 16.22 0.75 -10.63
C HIS A 277 15.37 -0.39 -11.15
N THR A 278 14.56 -0.10 -12.15
CA THR A 278 13.69 -1.08 -12.81
C THR A 278 12.75 -1.77 -11.82
N THR A 279 11.66 -1.09 -11.50
CA THR A 279 10.60 -1.65 -10.65
C THR A 279 9.36 -1.90 -11.48
N THR A 280 8.82 -3.12 -11.41
CA THR A 280 7.53 -3.48 -12.02
C THR A 280 6.51 -3.75 -10.92
N ILE A 281 5.40 -3.00 -10.94
CA ILE A 281 4.36 -3.06 -9.92
C ILE A 281 3.09 -3.61 -10.55
N TYR A 282 2.73 -4.84 -10.19
CA TYR A 282 1.49 -5.49 -10.62
C TYR A 282 0.36 -5.27 -9.61
N SER A 283 -0.82 -5.76 -9.94
CA SER A 283 -2.02 -5.67 -9.09
C SER A 283 -1.75 -6.09 -7.65
N GLY A 284 -2.21 -5.24 -6.72
CA GLY A 284 -1.99 -5.37 -5.28
C GLY A 284 -0.59 -4.99 -4.81
N GLY A 285 0.39 -4.82 -5.70
CA GLY A 285 1.74 -4.37 -5.33
C GLY A 285 1.79 -2.88 -4.99
N THR A 286 2.67 -2.49 -4.08
CA THR A 286 2.89 -1.08 -3.71
C THR A 286 4.38 -0.78 -3.59
N GLN A 287 4.84 0.28 -4.27
CA GLN A 287 6.15 0.89 -4.00
C GLN A 287 5.94 2.23 -3.31
N ILE A 288 6.63 2.44 -2.19
CA ILE A 288 6.69 3.72 -1.47
C ILE A 288 8.07 4.32 -1.67
N VAL A 289 8.12 5.55 -2.22
CA VAL A 289 9.35 6.31 -2.37
C VAL A 289 9.33 7.45 -1.37
N ASP A 290 10.01 7.25 -0.26
CA ASP A 290 10.03 8.17 0.88
C ASP A 290 11.28 9.06 0.86
N SER A 291 11.33 10.00 1.75
CA SER A 291 12.32 11.06 1.96
C SER A 291 13.70 10.81 1.32
N ARG A 292 14.09 11.65 0.37
CA ARG A 292 15.38 11.66 -0.35
C ARG A 292 15.72 10.40 -1.13
N SER A 293 14.79 9.47 -1.26
CA SER A 293 15.00 8.26 -2.04
C SER A 293 14.61 8.47 -3.51
N THR A 294 15.17 7.66 -4.38
CA THR A 294 14.94 7.74 -5.82
C THR A 294 14.53 6.39 -6.39
N SER A 295 13.49 6.36 -7.20
CA SER A 295 13.13 5.21 -8.02
C SER A 295 13.15 5.62 -9.50
N ASN A 296 13.81 4.83 -10.34
CA ASN A 296 13.96 5.13 -11.76
C ASN A 296 13.56 3.92 -12.61
N VAL A 297 12.90 4.15 -13.74
CA VAL A 297 12.29 3.13 -14.61
C VAL A 297 11.27 2.30 -13.85
N ILE A 298 10.05 2.81 -13.77
CA ILE A 298 8.96 2.19 -13.03
C ILE A 298 7.83 1.88 -14.00
N GLU A 299 7.39 0.64 -14.04
CA GLU A 299 6.17 0.23 -14.73
C GLU A 299 5.09 -0.11 -13.71
N ILE A 300 3.94 0.57 -13.81
CA ILE A 300 2.82 0.36 -12.89
C ILE A 300 1.64 -0.15 -13.70
N TYR A 301 1.27 -1.40 -13.46
CA TYR A 301 0.12 -2.03 -14.10
C TYR A 301 -1.17 -1.85 -13.29
N SER A 302 -2.31 -2.13 -13.91
CA SER A 302 -3.62 -2.03 -13.28
C SER A 302 -3.66 -2.67 -11.88
N GLY A 303 -4.15 -1.93 -10.89
CA GLY A 303 -4.20 -2.34 -9.48
C GLY A 303 -2.88 -2.24 -8.73
N GLY A 304 -1.78 -1.84 -9.38
CA GLY A 304 -0.52 -1.47 -8.73
C GLY A 304 -0.54 -0.03 -8.21
N VAL A 305 0.27 0.26 -7.20
CA VAL A 305 0.34 1.59 -6.55
C VAL A 305 1.79 2.08 -6.47
N LEU A 306 2.02 3.28 -6.97
CA LEU A 306 3.23 4.07 -6.69
C LEU A 306 2.87 5.22 -5.75
N ASP A 307 3.46 5.23 -4.56
CA ASP A 307 3.25 6.27 -3.53
C ASP A 307 4.56 7.05 -3.33
N VAL A 308 4.62 8.27 -3.87
CA VAL A 308 5.80 9.14 -3.77
C VAL A 308 5.53 10.22 -2.74
N ARG A 309 6.08 10.07 -1.55
CA ARG A 309 5.79 10.96 -0.41
C ARG A 309 6.71 12.17 -0.35
N GLU A 310 8.01 11.95 -0.30
CA GLU A 310 9.04 13.00 -0.26
C GLU A 310 10.26 12.62 -1.13
N GLY A 311 10.07 11.71 -2.05
CA GLY A 311 11.11 11.15 -2.90
C GLY A 311 11.00 11.59 -4.36
N THR A 312 11.79 10.93 -5.18
CA THR A 312 11.85 11.14 -6.63
C THR A 312 11.52 9.86 -7.37
N ALA A 313 10.58 9.91 -8.31
CA ALA A 313 10.25 8.82 -9.21
C ALA A 313 10.36 9.31 -10.67
N THR A 314 11.21 8.69 -11.47
CA THR A 314 11.45 9.11 -12.86
C THR A 314 11.29 7.97 -13.84
N ASN A 315 11.02 8.32 -15.11
CA ASN A 315 10.73 7.33 -16.16
C ASN A 315 9.60 6.37 -15.75
N VAL A 316 8.53 6.94 -15.19
CA VAL A 316 7.35 6.18 -14.78
C VAL A 316 6.48 5.90 -16.01
N THR A 317 6.13 4.65 -16.24
CA THR A 317 5.08 4.24 -17.18
C THR A 317 3.86 3.81 -16.37
N GLN A 318 2.82 4.67 -16.36
CA GLN A 318 1.57 4.39 -15.68
C GLN A 318 0.56 3.83 -16.68
N HIS A 319 0.27 2.53 -16.59
CA HIS A 319 -0.78 1.88 -17.39
C HIS A 319 -2.17 2.15 -16.82
N ASP A 320 -3.20 2.05 -17.64
CA ASP A 320 -4.59 2.26 -17.23
C ASP A 320 -4.97 1.38 -16.02
N GLY A 321 -5.66 1.97 -15.05
CA GLY A 321 -6.03 1.32 -13.80
C GLY A 321 -4.91 1.25 -12.75
N ALA A 322 -3.77 1.90 -12.99
CA ALA A 322 -2.67 2.03 -12.02
C ALA A 322 -2.84 3.28 -11.16
N ALA A 323 -2.49 3.19 -9.88
CA ALA A 323 -2.62 4.28 -8.92
C ALA A 323 -1.29 5.02 -8.69
N LEU A 324 -1.30 6.34 -8.89
CA LEU A 324 -0.24 7.25 -8.48
C LEU A 324 -0.70 8.07 -7.27
N LYS A 325 0.10 8.09 -6.21
CA LYS A 325 -0.07 8.97 -5.05
C LYS A 325 1.12 9.90 -4.91
N ALA A 326 0.86 11.20 -4.79
CA ALA A 326 1.92 12.20 -4.69
C ALA A 326 1.39 13.51 -4.08
N MET A 327 2.32 14.41 -3.75
CA MET A 327 2.05 15.78 -3.34
C MET A 327 2.97 16.75 -4.09
N THR A 328 2.48 17.93 -4.49
CA THR A 328 3.26 18.80 -5.37
C THR A 328 4.43 19.49 -4.69
N ASP A 329 4.40 19.67 -3.37
CA ASP A 329 5.44 20.38 -2.62
C ASP A 329 6.68 19.54 -2.31
N ARG A 330 6.56 18.23 -2.26
CA ARG A 330 7.62 17.33 -1.78
C ARG A 330 7.97 16.20 -2.74
N SER A 331 7.05 15.81 -3.61
CA SER A 331 7.30 14.74 -4.56
C SER A 331 7.87 15.27 -5.86
N THR A 332 8.82 14.54 -6.44
CA THR A 332 9.24 14.72 -7.82
C THR A 332 8.90 13.47 -8.61
N VAL A 333 8.01 13.61 -9.59
CA VAL A 333 7.58 12.48 -10.42
C VAL A 333 7.59 12.88 -11.89
N SER A 334 8.07 12.01 -12.77
CA SER A 334 7.97 12.23 -14.22
C SER A 334 7.82 10.91 -14.97
N GLY A 335 7.02 10.94 -16.03
CA GLY A 335 6.77 9.74 -16.81
C GLY A 335 5.73 9.94 -17.90
N THR A 336 5.07 8.85 -18.27
CA THR A 336 4.00 8.78 -19.25
C THR A 336 2.80 8.02 -18.70
N ASN A 337 1.61 8.46 -19.07
CA ASN A 337 0.34 7.79 -18.84
C ASN A 337 -0.49 7.79 -20.13
N SER A 338 -1.74 7.33 -20.11
CA SER A 338 -2.61 7.32 -21.30
C SER A 338 -2.98 8.71 -21.82
N GLU A 339 -2.81 9.77 -21.03
CA GLU A 339 -3.03 11.16 -21.44
C GLU A 339 -1.74 11.82 -22.03
N GLY A 340 -0.59 11.12 -21.96
CA GLY A 340 0.71 11.57 -22.48
C GLY A 340 1.80 11.71 -21.42
N ALA A 341 2.79 12.56 -21.68
CA ALA A 341 3.86 12.83 -20.69
C ALA A 341 3.30 13.65 -19.52
N PHE A 342 3.68 13.26 -18.30
CA PHE A 342 3.28 13.96 -17.07
C PHE A 342 4.47 14.27 -16.17
N SER A 343 4.31 15.27 -15.32
CA SER A 343 5.32 15.61 -14.31
C SER A 343 4.70 16.22 -13.03
N ILE A 344 5.37 15.98 -11.92
CA ILE A 344 5.19 16.66 -10.64
C ILE A 344 6.55 17.14 -10.20
N HIS A 345 6.78 18.44 -10.18
CA HIS A 345 8.09 19.02 -9.86
C HIS A 345 7.95 20.49 -9.46
N ASN A 346 8.74 20.95 -8.50
CA ASN A 346 8.76 22.33 -8.05
C ASN A 346 7.38 22.92 -7.74
N ASN A 347 6.58 22.19 -7.01
CA ASN A 347 5.22 22.61 -6.62
C ASN A 347 4.19 22.68 -7.78
N VAL A 348 4.53 22.11 -8.94
CA VAL A 348 3.67 22.05 -10.13
C VAL A 348 3.44 20.61 -10.55
N ALA A 349 2.19 20.27 -10.82
CA ALA A 349 1.80 19.01 -11.45
C ALA A 349 1.22 19.31 -12.84
N ASP A 350 1.69 18.60 -13.85
CA ASP A 350 1.22 18.71 -15.22
C ASP A 350 0.77 17.36 -15.77
N ASN A 351 -0.42 17.30 -16.37
CA ASN A 351 -0.97 16.16 -17.09
C ASN A 351 -1.02 14.85 -16.27
N VAL A 352 -1.29 14.95 -14.96
CA VAL A 352 -1.33 13.80 -14.04
C VAL A 352 -2.64 13.03 -14.22
N LEU A 353 -2.57 11.70 -14.24
CA LEU A 353 -3.72 10.80 -14.23
C LEU A 353 -3.89 10.19 -12.84
N LEU A 354 -5.08 10.37 -12.25
CA LEU A 354 -5.46 9.82 -10.95
C LEU A 354 -6.62 8.85 -11.13
N GLU A 355 -6.38 7.59 -10.85
CA GLU A 355 -7.39 6.54 -10.95
C GLU A 355 -7.12 5.41 -9.96
N ASN A 356 -8.11 4.57 -9.70
CA ASN A 356 -8.01 3.35 -8.89
C ASN A 356 -7.35 3.54 -7.51
N GLY A 357 -7.67 4.66 -6.83
CA GLY A 357 -7.10 5.04 -5.54
C GLY A 357 -5.86 5.93 -5.64
N GLY A 358 -5.53 6.40 -6.85
CA GLY A 358 -4.56 7.49 -7.05
C GLY A 358 -4.99 8.76 -6.34
N HIS A 359 -4.02 9.52 -5.82
CA HIS A 359 -4.28 10.73 -5.05
C HIS A 359 -3.22 11.80 -5.28
N LEU A 360 -3.65 13.04 -5.44
CA LEU A 360 -2.75 14.18 -5.56
C LEU A 360 -3.15 15.29 -4.57
N ASP A 361 -2.24 15.62 -3.65
CA ASP A 361 -2.33 16.83 -2.84
C ASP A 361 -1.63 18.00 -3.54
N VAL A 362 -2.38 19.03 -3.87
CA VAL A 362 -1.88 20.21 -4.57
C VAL A 362 -1.62 21.32 -3.57
N TYR A 363 -0.36 21.64 -3.33
CA TYR A 363 0.11 22.77 -2.51
C TYR A 363 0.43 23.99 -3.37
N GLY A 364 0.84 23.81 -4.60
CA GLY A 364 1.14 24.86 -5.56
C GLY A 364 0.15 24.92 -6.71
N SER A 365 0.46 24.28 -7.84
CA SER A 365 -0.43 24.22 -8.98
C SER A 365 -0.54 22.84 -9.61
N ALA A 366 -1.70 22.55 -10.19
CA ALA A 366 -1.94 21.37 -11.02
C ALA A 366 -2.62 21.79 -12.32
N ASN A 367 -2.10 21.34 -13.45
CA ASN A 367 -2.61 21.67 -14.77
C ASN A 367 -3.00 20.38 -15.51
N LYS A 368 -4.12 20.41 -16.23
CA LYS A 368 -4.61 19.30 -17.07
C LYS A 368 -4.67 17.96 -16.36
N THR A 369 -4.94 17.95 -15.06
CA THR A 369 -5.10 16.71 -14.31
C THR A 369 -6.38 15.99 -14.73
N VAL A 370 -6.30 14.67 -14.89
CA VAL A 370 -7.45 13.81 -15.17
C VAL A 370 -7.72 12.93 -13.97
N ILE A 371 -8.96 12.97 -13.48
CA ILE A 371 -9.39 12.20 -12.30
C ILE A 371 -10.47 11.23 -12.75
N LYS A 372 -10.16 9.93 -12.74
CA LYS A 372 -11.07 8.84 -13.12
C LYS A 372 -11.56 8.07 -11.88
N ASP A 373 -12.22 6.94 -12.10
CA ASP A 373 -12.82 6.12 -11.03
C ASP A 373 -11.90 5.93 -9.83
N LYS A 374 -12.40 6.26 -8.64
CA LYS A 374 -11.68 6.22 -7.35
C LYS A 374 -10.41 7.09 -7.28
N GLY A 375 -10.11 7.86 -8.31
CA GLY A 375 -9.08 8.90 -8.26
C GLY A 375 -9.55 10.10 -7.43
N THR A 376 -8.64 10.74 -6.73
CA THR A 376 -8.94 11.92 -5.89
C THR A 376 -7.88 12.99 -6.02
N MET A 377 -8.29 14.26 -5.98
CA MET A 377 -7.38 15.41 -5.95
C MET A 377 -7.84 16.41 -4.89
N SER A 378 -6.91 16.86 -4.05
CA SER A 378 -7.14 17.90 -3.04
C SER A 378 -6.40 19.18 -3.44
N VAL A 379 -7.11 20.23 -3.79
CA VAL A 379 -6.54 21.57 -4.02
C VAL A 379 -6.56 22.33 -2.71
N LEU A 380 -5.43 22.42 -2.06
CA LEU A 380 -5.30 22.99 -0.73
C LEU A 380 -5.40 24.52 -0.75
N THR A 381 -5.53 25.15 0.42
CA THR A 381 -5.62 26.61 0.54
C THR A 381 -4.43 27.29 -0.13
N ASN A 382 -4.71 28.31 -0.96
CA ASN A 382 -3.76 29.04 -1.81
C ASN A 382 -3.22 28.26 -3.03
N ALA A 383 -3.53 26.98 -3.17
CA ALA A 383 -3.17 26.19 -4.34
C ALA A 383 -4.11 26.49 -5.53
N LYS A 384 -3.66 26.11 -6.72
CA LYS A 384 -4.41 26.32 -7.97
C LYS A 384 -4.53 25.01 -8.75
N ALA A 385 -5.68 24.79 -9.36
CA ALA A 385 -5.86 23.74 -10.37
C ALA A 385 -6.47 24.37 -11.62
N ASP A 386 -5.93 24.08 -12.79
CA ASP A 386 -6.44 24.54 -14.07
C ASP A 386 -6.71 23.40 -15.03
N ALA A 387 -7.79 23.52 -15.81
CA ALA A 387 -8.17 22.55 -16.83
C ALA A 387 -8.25 21.10 -16.33
N THR A 388 -8.75 20.90 -15.11
CA THR A 388 -8.96 19.57 -14.54
C THR A 388 -10.17 18.89 -15.18
N ARG A 389 -10.01 17.65 -15.62
CA ARG A 389 -11.13 16.80 -16.08
C ARG A 389 -11.46 15.78 -14.99
N ILE A 390 -12.74 15.71 -14.60
CA ILE A 390 -13.24 14.80 -13.58
C ILE A 390 -14.21 13.82 -14.25
N ASP A 391 -13.73 12.64 -14.57
CA ASP A 391 -14.52 11.60 -15.21
C ASP A 391 -15.30 10.78 -14.15
N ASN A 392 -16.10 9.82 -14.61
CA ASN A 392 -16.99 9.04 -13.76
C ASN A 392 -16.24 8.43 -12.53
N GLY A 393 -16.79 8.64 -11.35
CA GLY A 393 -16.23 8.17 -10.09
C GLY A 393 -15.02 8.96 -9.54
N GLY A 394 -14.49 9.92 -10.29
CA GLY A 394 -13.45 10.84 -9.85
C GLY A 394 -13.97 11.90 -8.87
N VAL A 395 -13.14 12.34 -7.94
CA VAL A 395 -13.48 13.38 -6.94
C VAL A 395 -12.38 14.42 -6.83
N MET A 396 -12.79 15.69 -6.88
CA MET A 396 -11.93 16.86 -6.67
C MET A 396 -12.44 17.68 -5.49
N ASP A 397 -11.61 17.86 -4.48
CA ASP A 397 -11.88 18.72 -3.32
C ASP A 397 -11.11 20.03 -3.45
N VAL A 398 -11.81 21.17 -3.40
CA VAL A 398 -11.24 22.50 -3.65
C VAL A 398 -11.35 23.35 -2.39
N ALA A 399 -10.24 23.62 -1.72
CA ALA A 399 -10.09 24.65 -0.69
C ALA A 399 -9.22 25.84 -1.18
N GLY A 400 -8.61 25.72 -2.36
CA GLY A 400 -7.90 26.75 -3.10
C GLY A 400 -8.70 27.25 -4.29
N ASN A 401 -8.05 27.46 -5.43
CA ASN A 401 -8.67 27.94 -6.66
C ASN A 401 -8.69 26.85 -7.73
N ALA A 402 -9.84 26.59 -8.33
CA ALA A 402 -9.99 25.73 -9.50
C ALA A 402 -10.52 26.54 -10.69
N THR A 403 -9.89 26.41 -11.86
CA THR A 403 -10.32 27.09 -13.08
C THR A 403 -10.55 26.09 -14.20
N ASN A 404 -11.50 26.38 -15.09
CA ASN A 404 -11.76 25.60 -16.30
C ASN A 404 -11.97 24.10 -16.06
N THR A 405 -12.63 23.72 -14.96
CA THR A 405 -12.91 22.32 -14.63
C THR A 405 -13.99 21.74 -15.54
N ILE A 406 -13.78 20.54 -16.05
CA ILE A 406 -14.76 19.78 -16.83
C ILE A 406 -15.18 18.55 -16.03
N ILE A 407 -16.47 18.40 -15.73
CA ILE A 407 -17.01 17.27 -14.98
C ILE A 407 -17.80 16.37 -15.94
N ASN A 408 -17.33 15.14 -16.13
CA ASN A 408 -17.91 14.11 -17.00
C ASN A 408 -18.33 12.89 -16.18
N GLY A 409 -19.19 13.06 -15.19
CA GLY A 409 -19.71 11.99 -14.33
C GLY A 409 -19.12 11.94 -12.93
N GLY A 410 -18.09 12.73 -12.66
CA GLY A 410 -17.46 12.83 -11.33
C GLY A 410 -18.08 13.88 -10.42
N THR A 411 -17.35 14.23 -9.37
CA THR A 411 -17.79 15.19 -8.34
C THR A 411 -16.71 16.23 -8.06
N GLN A 412 -17.08 17.51 -8.09
CA GLN A 412 -16.26 18.60 -7.58
C GLN A 412 -16.92 19.15 -6.30
N ASN A 413 -16.18 19.15 -5.20
CA ASN A 413 -16.60 19.75 -3.93
C ASN A 413 -15.83 21.05 -3.72
N ILE A 414 -16.52 22.16 -3.58
CA ILE A 414 -15.93 23.46 -3.28
C ILE A 414 -16.10 23.68 -1.78
N ASN A 415 -15.02 23.49 -1.06
CA ASN A 415 -14.99 23.56 0.40
C ASN A 415 -14.84 25.01 0.88
N ASN A 416 -14.83 25.21 2.19
CA ASN A 416 -14.65 26.54 2.79
C ASN A 416 -13.39 27.24 2.23
N HIS A 417 -13.51 28.49 1.83
CA HIS A 417 -12.52 29.32 1.12
C HIS A 417 -12.17 28.86 -0.30
N GLY A 418 -12.67 27.73 -0.78
CA GLY A 418 -12.48 27.26 -2.14
C GLY A 418 -13.21 28.13 -3.16
N ILE A 419 -12.60 28.35 -4.31
CA ILE A 419 -13.18 29.09 -5.43
C ILE A 419 -13.05 28.24 -6.69
N ALA A 420 -14.18 27.99 -7.38
CA ALA A 420 -14.19 27.39 -8.70
C ALA A 420 -14.70 28.39 -9.74
N THR A 421 -13.97 28.56 -10.83
CA THR A 421 -14.35 29.49 -11.92
C THR A 421 -14.37 28.75 -13.26
N GLY A 422 -15.42 28.99 -14.06
CA GLY A 422 -15.52 28.41 -15.40
C GLY A 422 -15.72 26.89 -15.42
N THR A 423 -16.53 26.35 -14.52
CA THR A 423 -16.82 24.91 -14.47
C THR A 423 -17.86 24.51 -15.51
N ASN A 424 -17.56 23.47 -16.30
CA ASN A 424 -18.51 22.85 -17.21
C ASN A 424 -18.92 21.47 -16.68
N ILE A 425 -20.19 21.30 -16.31
CA ILE A 425 -20.73 20.04 -15.83
C ILE A 425 -21.50 19.38 -16.98
N ASN A 426 -20.82 18.50 -17.73
CA ASN A 426 -21.43 17.74 -18.82
C ASN A 426 -22.27 16.59 -18.29
N SER A 427 -21.85 15.99 -17.19
CA SER A 427 -22.56 15.03 -16.34
C SER A 427 -21.93 15.02 -14.94
N GLY A 428 -22.68 14.64 -13.91
CA GLY A 428 -22.16 14.59 -12.55
C GLY A 428 -22.56 15.79 -11.68
N THR A 429 -21.73 16.16 -10.71
CA THR A 429 -22.15 17.07 -9.64
C THR A 429 -21.04 18.05 -9.24
N GLN A 430 -21.41 19.31 -9.05
CA GLN A 430 -20.63 20.31 -8.33
C GLN A 430 -21.35 20.64 -7.00
N ASN A 431 -20.69 20.45 -5.88
CA ASN A 431 -21.21 20.78 -4.55
C ASN A 431 -20.49 22.01 -4.02
N ILE A 432 -21.21 23.06 -3.71
CA ILE A 432 -20.68 24.30 -3.11
C ILE A 432 -21.05 24.27 -1.63
N LYS A 433 -20.07 23.95 -0.81
CA LYS A 433 -20.25 23.83 0.64
C LYS A 433 -20.15 25.18 1.34
N SER A 434 -20.45 25.21 2.63
CA SER A 434 -20.35 26.43 3.45
C SER A 434 -19.02 27.15 3.27
N GLY A 435 -19.06 28.44 2.91
CA GLY A 435 -17.90 29.28 2.63
C GLY A 435 -17.22 29.03 1.28
N GLY A 436 -17.67 28.06 0.49
CA GLY A 436 -17.23 27.79 -0.88
C GLY A 436 -17.89 28.75 -1.89
N LYS A 437 -17.22 29.01 -3.01
CA LYS A 437 -17.71 29.89 -4.07
C LYS A 437 -17.53 29.27 -5.45
N ALA A 438 -18.58 29.28 -6.27
CA ALA A 438 -18.50 28.95 -7.68
C ALA A 438 -18.85 30.20 -8.52
N ASP A 439 -18.08 30.44 -9.58
CA ASP A 439 -18.32 31.51 -10.54
C ASP A 439 -18.35 30.93 -11.95
N THR A 440 -19.37 31.29 -12.70
CA THR A 440 -19.58 30.87 -14.08
C THR A 440 -19.60 29.34 -14.25
N THR A 441 -20.71 28.71 -13.85
CA THR A 441 -20.90 27.26 -14.00
C THR A 441 -21.94 26.99 -15.11
N ASN A 442 -21.58 26.13 -16.06
CA ASN A 442 -22.50 25.62 -17.07
C ASN A 442 -22.98 24.21 -16.67
N ILE A 443 -24.29 24.04 -16.56
CA ILE A 443 -24.93 22.81 -16.05
C ILE A 443 -25.73 22.19 -17.18
N SER A 444 -25.18 21.10 -17.75
CA SER A 444 -25.82 20.40 -18.88
C SER A 444 -26.90 19.40 -18.41
N SER A 445 -27.61 18.85 -19.38
CA SER A 445 -28.65 17.84 -19.11
C SER A 445 -28.13 16.65 -18.26
N GLY A 446 -28.90 16.25 -17.25
CA GLY A 446 -28.55 15.18 -16.31
C GLY A 446 -27.50 15.57 -15.24
N SER A 447 -27.01 16.82 -15.29
CA SER A 447 -26.05 17.35 -14.32
C SER A 447 -26.70 18.17 -13.24
N ARG A 448 -25.97 18.40 -12.15
CA ARG A 448 -26.47 19.25 -11.07
C ARG A 448 -25.37 20.07 -10.41
N GLN A 449 -25.74 21.29 -10.02
CA GLN A 449 -25.01 22.12 -9.07
C GLN A 449 -25.81 22.21 -7.78
N VAL A 450 -25.15 21.97 -6.65
CA VAL A 450 -25.77 22.01 -5.32
C VAL A 450 -25.12 23.11 -4.50
N VAL A 451 -25.94 24.05 -4.00
CA VAL A 451 -25.50 25.14 -3.14
C VAL A 451 -25.98 24.87 -1.72
N GLU A 452 -25.07 24.55 -0.84
CA GLU A 452 -25.36 24.32 0.56
C GLU A 452 -25.49 25.65 1.32
N LYS A 453 -25.94 25.58 2.57
CA LYS A 453 -26.00 26.75 3.46
C LYS A 453 -24.65 27.47 3.49
N ASP A 454 -24.68 28.80 3.38
CA ASP A 454 -23.50 29.68 3.32
C ASP A 454 -22.55 29.44 2.12
N GLY A 455 -22.93 28.57 1.19
CA GLY A 455 -22.28 28.44 -0.11
C GLY A 455 -22.77 29.50 -1.10
N THR A 456 -21.95 29.91 -2.05
CA THR A 456 -22.29 30.96 -3.03
C THR A 456 -22.01 30.50 -4.45
N ALA A 457 -23.02 30.56 -5.33
CA ALA A 457 -22.91 30.40 -6.77
C ALA A 457 -23.16 31.73 -7.48
N THR A 458 -22.38 32.08 -8.47
CA THR A 458 -22.56 33.25 -9.31
C THR A 458 -22.50 32.86 -10.77
N GLY A 459 -23.46 33.32 -11.60
CA GLY A 459 -23.45 33.05 -13.04
C GLY A 459 -23.68 31.57 -13.40
N SER A 460 -24.66 30.92 -12.77
CA SER A 460 -25.02 29.53 -13.09
C SER A 460 -25.93 29.47 -14.31
N ASN A 461 -25.48 28.85 -15.39
CA ASN A 461 -26.25 28.65 -16.62
C ASN A 461 -26.81 27.22 -16.61
N ILE A 462 -28.12 27.08 -16.51
CA ILE A 462 -28.79 25.79 -16.39
C ILE A 462 -29.46 25.44 -17.72
N SER A 463 -28.89 24.51 -18.46
CA SER A 463 -29.48 24.05 -19.72
C SER A 463 -30.63 23.09 -19.50
N ALA A 464 -31.43 22.87 -20.52
CA ALA A 464 -32.54 21.89 -20.47
C ALA A 464 -32.09 20.54 -19.93
N GLY A 465 -32.80 20.00 -18.92
CA GLY A 465 -32.44 18.76 -18.22
C GLY A 465 -31.37 18.90 -17.15
N GLY A 466 -30.71 20.05 -17.00
CA GLY A 466 -29.81 20.39 -15.91
C GLY A 466 -30.55 20.83 -14.65
N SER A 467 -29.92 20.79 -13.48
CA SER A 467 -30.54 21.16 -12.20
C SER A 467 -29.64 22.03 -11.34
N LEU A 468 -30.20 23.11 -10.81
CA LEU A 468 -29.63 23.92 -9.74
C LEU A 468 -30.42 23.63 -8.45
N ILE A 469 -29.76 23.19 -7.40
CA ILE A 469 -30.35 22.89 -6.10
C ILE A 469 -29.76 23.86 -5.07
N VAL A 470 -30.60 24.67 -4.46
CA VAL A 470 -30.16 25.63 -3.44
C VAL A 470 -30.87 25.31 -2.11
N TYR A 471 -30.07 24.81 -1.15
CA TYR A 471 -30.58 24.54 0.19
C TYR A 471 -30.78 25.82 1.00
N THR A 472 -31.54 25.73 2.09
CA THR A 472 -31.81 26.87 2.99
C THR A 472 -30.52 27.56 3.39
N GLY A 473 -30.44 28.88 3.15
CA GLY A 473 -29.26 29.68 3.45
C GLY A 473 -28.17 29.64 2.38
N GLY A 474 -28.38 28.97 1.25
CA GLY A 474 -27.52 29.02 0.08
C GLY A 474 -27.79 30.27 -0.78
N ILE A 475 -26.77 30.75 -1.46
CA ILE A 475 -26.82 31.98 -2.29
C ILE A 475 -26.53 31.61 -3.75
N ALA A 476 -27.40 32.05 -4.69
CA ALA A 476 -27.19 31.86 -6.11
C ALA A 476 -27.61 33.11 -6.91
N HIS A 477 -26.65 33.87 -7.41
CA HIS A 477 -26.88 35.10 -8.16
C HIS A 477 -26.52 34.98 -9.64
N GLY A 478 -27.20 35.75 -10.48
CA GLY A 478 -26.97 35.72 -11.93
C GLY A 478 -27.32 34.37 -12.56
N VAL A 479 -28.32 33.68 -12.00
CA VAL A 479 -28.80 32.39 -12.52
C VAL A 479 -29.46 32.61 -13.88
N ASN A 480 -29.08 31.83 -14.88
CA ASN A 480 -29.73 31.78 -16.18
C ASN A 480 -30.43 30.43 -16.34
N GLN A 481 -31.75 30.41 -16.21
CA GLN A 481 -32.58 29.23 -16.26
C GLN A 481 -33.18 29.07 -17.66
N GLU A 482 -32.62 28.15 -18.49
CA GLU A 482 -33.20 27.79 -19.78
C GLU A 482 -34.50 26.99 -19.64
N THR A 483 -35.35 27.02 -20.66
CA THR A 483 -36.57 26.21 -20.71
C THR A 483 -36.24 24.71 -20.59
N GLY A 484 -36.98 24.00 -19.73
CA GLY A 484 -36.76 22.57 -19.47
C GLY A 484 -35.66 22.29 -18.47
N SER A 485 -35.10 23.27 -17.79
CA SER A 485 -34.16 23.10 -16.67
C SER A 485 -34.88 23.10 -15.32
N ALA A 486 -34.24 22.56 -14.28
CA ALA A 486 -34.80 22.45 -12.96
C ALA A 486 -34.14 23.41 -11.95
N LEU A 487 -34.94 24.21 -11.28
CA LEU A 487 -34.57 24.94 -10.07
C LEU A 487 -35.24 24.28 -8.87
N VAL A 488 -34.44 23.81 -7.91
CA VAL A 488 -34.93 23.28 -6.63
C VAL A 488 -34.48 24.21 -5.51
N ALA A 489 -35.45 24.83 -4.82
CA ALA A 489 -35.17 25.87 -3.86
C ALA A 489 -36.24 25.93 -2.76
N ASN A 490 -36.02 26.81 -1.77
CA ASN A 490 -36.99 27.13 -0.74
C ASN A 490 -36.89 28.61 -0.36
N THR A 491 -37.92 29.12 0.31
CA THR A 491 -37.98 30.50 0.80
C THR A 491 -37.46 30.65 2.24
N GLY A 492 -36.69 29.66 2.75
CA GLY A 492 -36.15 29.65 4.10
C GLY A 492 -35.16 30.77 4.40
N ALA A 493 -34.91 31.02 5.67
CA ALA A 493 -34.04 32.11 6.11
C ALA A 493 -32.62 32.01 5.52
N GLY A 494 -32.13 33.11 4.94
CA GLY A 494 -30.81 33.21 4.33
C GLY A 494 -30.72 32.68 2.91
N THR A 495 -31.76 32.06 2.35
CA THR A 495 -31.81 31.70 0.93
C THR A 495 -31.90 32.98 0.11
N ASP A 496 -30.97 33.15 -0.83
CA ASP A 496 -30.89 34.36 -1.67
C ASP A 496 -30.55 33.98 -3.12
N ILE A 497 -31.55 33.98 -3.98
CA ILE A 497 -31.43 33.55 -5.37
C ILE A 497 -31.97 34.67 -6.28
N GLU A 498 -31.22 35.03 -7.31
CA GLU A 498 -31.67 35.92 -8.35
C GLU A 498 -31.22 35.48 -9.73
N GLY A 499 -32.01 35.74 -10.74
CA GLY A 499 -31.65 35.39 -12.09
C GLY A 499 -32.74 35.68 -13.12
N TYR A 500 -32.57 35.06 -14.28
CA TYR A 500 -33.52 35.15 -15.39
C TYR A 500 -34.01 33.75 -15.78
N ASN A 501 -35.28 33.64 -16.04
CA ASN A 501 -35.92 32.48 -16.64
C ASN A 501 -36.58 32.87 -17.96
N LYS A 502 -37.29 31.97 -18.61
CA LYS A 502 -37.96 32.19 -19.90
C LYS A 502 -39.03 33.30 -19.89
N LEU A 503 -39.50 33.71 -18.71
CA LEU A 503 -40.55 34.74 -18.60
C LEU A 503 -39.98 36.08 -18.18
N SER A 504 -39.10 36.14 -17.21
CA SER A 504 -38.60 37.38 -16.64
C SER A 504 -37.42 37.20 -15.70
N HIS A 505 -36.99 38.27 -15.06
CA HIS A 505 -36.15 38.25 -13.87
C HIS A 505 -36.96 37.68 -12.71
N PHE A 506 -36.34 36.72 -11.97
CA PHE A 506 -36.94 36.09 -10.77
C PHE A 506 -36.04 36.27 -9.55
N THR A 507 -36.64 36.25 -8.39
CA THR A 507 -35.92 36.32 -7.10
C THR A 507 -36.53 35.39 -6.07
N ILE A 508 -35.68 34.87 -5.16
CA ILE A 508 -36.08 34.21 -3.91
C ILE A 508 -35.17 34.78 -2.82
N THR A 509 -35.65 35.78 -2.10
CA THR A 509 -34.87 36.51 -1.10
C THR A 509 -35.74 37.05 0.02
N GLY A 510 -35.20 37.18 1.23
CA GLY A 510 -35.92 37.73 2.39
C GLY A 510 -37.21 37.00 2.73
N GLY A 511 -37.37 35.73 2.39
CA GLY A 511 -38.57 34.96 2.59
C GLY A 511 -39.67 35.19 1.54
N GLU A 512 -39.34 35.85 0.41
CA GLU A 512 -40.26 36.06 -0.73
C GLU A 512 -39.65 35.47 -2.02
N ALA A 513 -40.42 34.65 -2.71
CA ALA A 513 -40.12 34.20 -4.07
C ALA A 513 -40.97 34.94 -5.09
N ASN A 514 -40.39 35.42 -6.19
CA ASN A 514 -41.10 36.22 -7.19
C ASN A 514 -40.73 35.79 -8.62
N TYR A 515 -41.73 35.63 -9.50
CA TYR A 515 -41.59 35.24 -10.89
C TYR A 515 -40.83 33.93 -11.15
N VAL A 516 -40.89 33.00 -10.21
CA VAL A 516 -40.22 31.69 -10.34
C VAL A 516 -40.94 30.80 -11.33
N VAL A 517 -40.17 30.11 -12.18
CA VAL A 517 -40.67 29.08 -13.10
C VAL A 517 -40.16 27.72 -12.62
N LEU A 518 -41.08 26.80 -12.36
CA LEU A 518 -40.81 25.44 -11.96
C LEU A 518 -41.18 24.49 -13.09
N GLU A 519 -40.22 23.75 -13.60
CA GLU A 519 -40.40 22.79 -14.67
C GLU A 519 -39.41 21.64 -14.58
N ASN A 520 -39.62 20.55 -15.28
CA ASN A 520 -38.76 19.37 -15.33
C ASN A 520 -38.47 18.82 -13.95
N THR A 521 -38.45 18.68 -13.02
CA THR A 521 -38.16 18.27 -11.61
C THR A 521 -37.88 19.47 -10.69
N GLY A 522 -38.08 20.67 -11.18
CA GLY A 522 -37.93 21.88 -10.36
C GLY A 522 -38.95 21.90 -9.22
N GLU A 523 -38.51 22.33 -8.05
CA GLU A 523 -39.36 22.38 -6.85
C GLU A 523 -39.09 23.66 -6.06
N LEU A 524 -40.16 24.36 -5.68
CA LEU A 524 -40.09 25.43 -4.71
C LEU A 524 -40.89 25.07 -3.47
N THR A 525 -40.24 25.03 -2.32
CA THR A 525 -40.89 24.90 -1.04
C THR A 525 -41.03 26.27 -0.38
N VAL A 526 -42.27 26.76 -0.26
CA VAL A 526 -42.63 27.99 0.50
C VAL A 526 -42.77 27.57 1.97
N VAL A 527 -41.82 27.99 2.77
CA VAL A 527 -41.78 27.57 4.21
C VAL A 527 -42.67 28.52 5.05
N ALA A 528 -42.97 28.14 6.29
CA ALA A 528 -43.81 28.88 7.23
C ALA A 528 -43.42 30.38 7.31
N LYS A 529 -44.43 31.27 7.25
CA LYS A 529 -44.28 32.72 7.33
C LYS A 529 -43.58 33.40 6.14
N THR A 530 -43.43 32.68 5.03
CA THR A 530 -42.87 33.19 3.80
C THR A 530 -43.90 33.16 2.67
N THR A 531 -43.56 33.77 1.51
CA THR A 531 -44.51 33.96 0.43
C THR A 531 -43.87 33.66 -0.94
N ALA A 532 -44.65 33.08 -1.87
CA ALA A 532 -44.33 33.03 -3.27
C ALA A 532 -45.33 33.85 -4.09
N LYS A 533 -44.87 34.62 -5.09
CA LYS A 533 -45.72 35.46 -5.94
C LYS A 533 -45.39 35.20 -7.43
N ASN A 534 -46.42 35.33 -8.26
CA ASN A 534 -46.25 35.22 -9.72
C ASN A 534 -45.50 33.93 -10.15
N THR A 535 -45.81 32.82 -9.51
CA THR A 535 -45.12 31.53 -9.76
C THR A 535 -45.79 30.78 -10.92
N THR A 536 -45.00 30.33 -11.86
CA THR A 536 -45.48 29.44 -12.95
C THR A 536 -44.98 28.02 -12.70
N VAL A 537 -45.90 27.05 -12.69
CA VAL A 537 -45.61 25.63 -12.47
C VAL A 537 -45.95 24.86 -13.74
N ASP A 538 -44.94 24.49 -14.48
CA ASP A 538 -45.02 23.77 -15.76
C ASP A 538 -44.82 22.26 -15.56
N ALA A 539 -44.81 21.51 -16.65
CA ALA A 539 -44.72 20.04 -16.64
C ALA A 539 -43.48 19.55 -15.86
N GLY A 540 -43.73 18.69 -14.87
CA GLY A 540 -42.73 18.15 -13.95
C GLY A 540 -42.29 19.11 -12.85
N GLY A 541 -42.75 20.35 -12.83
CA GLY A 541 -42.52 21.33 -11.76
C GLY A 541 -43.46 21.11 -10.56
N LYS A 542 -43.01 21.47 -9.37
CA LYS A 542 -43.77 21.34 -8.14
C LYS A 542 -43.61 22.57 -7.24
N LEU A 543 -44.75 23.15 -6.82
CA LEU A 543 -44.80 24.18 -5.77
C LEU A 543 -45.42 23.60 -4.50
N ILE A 544 -44.70 23.67 -3.38
CA ILE A 544 -45.15 23.18 -2.09
C ILE A 544 -45.36 24.37 -1.17
N VAL A 545 -46.59 24.55 -0.67
CA VAL A 545 -46.97 25.62 0.28
C VAL A 545 -47.16 24.95 1.64
N GLN A 546 -46.25 25.20 2.57
CA GLN A 546 -46.28 24.62 3.91
C GLN A 546 -47.32 25.35 4.82
N LYS A 547 -47.51 24.84 6.01
CA LYS A 547 -48.32 25.48 7.07
C LYS A 547 -47.83 26.91 7.33
N GLU A 548 -48.76 27.87 7.44
CA GLU A 548 -48.48 29.32 7.60
C GLU A 548 -47.70 29.96 6.45
N ALA A 549 -47.50 29.27 5.35
CA ALA A 549 -46.92 29.80 4.14
C ALA A 549 -48.01 30.27 3.18
N LYS A 550 -47.64 31.19 2.25
CA LYS A 550 -48.58 31.77 1.29
C LYS A 550 -48.04 31.73 -0.14
N THR A 551 -48.95 31.50 -1.11
CA THR A 551 -48.68 31.79 -2.48
C THR A 551 -49.78 32.70 -3.05
N ASP A 552 -49.39 33.62 -3.92
CA ASP A 552 -50.29 34.53 -4.61
C ASP A 552 -49.97 34.58 -6.10
N THR A 553 -50.99 34.54 -6.96
CA THR A 553 -50.85 34.50 -8.40
C THR A 553 -49.98 33.32 -8.91
N THR A 554 -50.53 32.11 -8.75
CA THR A 554 -49.89 30.89 -9.22
C THR A 554 -50.53 30.40 -10.52
N ARG A 555 -49.75 30.32 -11.59
CA ARG A 555 -50.17 29.69 -12.85
C ARG A 555 -49.76 28.23 -12.87
N LEU A 556 -50.75 27.32 -12.80
CA LEU A 556 -50.55 25.87 -12.75
C LEU A 556 -50.87 25.27 -14.13
N ASN A 557 -49.85 25.00 -14.92
CA ASN A 557 -49.96 24.48 -16.28
C ASN A 557 -50.04 22.95 -16.33
N ASN A 558 -50.30 22.37 -17.50
CA ASN A 558 -50.38 20.93 -17.73
C ASN A 558 -49.10 20.21 -17.23
N GLY A 559 -49.30 19.19 -16.40
CA GLY A 559 -48.21 18.40 -15.77
C GLY A 559 -47.49 19.08 -14.62
N GLY A 560 -47.84 20.32 -14.25
CA GLY A 560 -47.39 20.97 -13.02
C GLY A 560 -48.17 20.52 -11.80
N VAL A 561 -47.60 20.62 -10.60
CA VAL A 561 -48.21 20.24 -9.32
C VAL A 561 -48.13 21.41 -8.33
N LEU A 562 -49.28 21.85 -7.82
CA LEU A 562 -49.37 22.71 -6.65
C LEU A 562 -49.84 21.87 -5.45
N GLU A 563 -49.01 21.76 -4.42
CA GLU A 563 -49.32 21.09 -3.18
C GLU A 563 -49.49 22.11 -2.05
N VAL A 564 -50.68 22.22 -1.49
CA VAL A 564 -50.94 23.10 -0.35
C VAL A 564 -51.16 22.24 0.89
N GLN A 565 -50.20 22.26 1.81
CA GLN A 565 -50.24 21.52 3.03
C GLN A 565 -51.21 22.11 4.06
N ASP A 566 -51.49 21.36 5.11
CA ASP A 566 -52.38 21.76 6.17
C ASP A 566 -52.03 23.16 6.74
N GLY A 567 -52.99 24.09 6.69
CA GLY A 567 -52.80 25.48 7.13
C GLY A 567 -52.02 26.40 6.17
N GLY A 568 -51.73 25.94 4.94
CA GLY A 568 -51.18 26.78 3.89
C GLY A 568 -52.22 27.61 3.15
N GLU A 569 -51.80 28.72 2.52
CA GLU A 569 -52.69 29.66 1.80
C GLU A 569 -52.23 29.78 0.34
N ALA A 570 -53.16 29.60 -0.62
CA ALA A 570 -52.92 29.85 -2.05
C ALA A 570 -54.05 30.68 -2.65
N LYS A 571 -53.69 31.89 -3.14
CA LYS A 571 -54.66 32.82 -3.76
C LYS A 571 -54.37 33.03 -5.22
N HIS A 572 -55.39 33.40 -5.96
CA HIS A 572 -55.33 33.66 -7.40
C HIS A 572 -54.64 32.54 -8.19
N VAL A 573 -55.03 31.27 -7.90
CA VAL A 573 -54.54 30.12 -8.63
C VAL A 573 -55.23 30.02 -9.99
N GLU A 574 -54.46 30.09 -11.06
CA GLU A 574 -54.92 29.85 -12.43
C GLU A 574 -54.59 28.40 -12.82
N GLN A 575 -55.54 27.49 -12.64
CA GLN A 575 -55.36 26.06 -12.96
C GLN A 575 -55.70 25.80 -14.43
N GLN A 576 -54.72 25.49 -15.27
CA GLN A 576 -54.91 25.05 -16.64
C GLN A 576 -55.26 23.57 -16.74
N SER A 577 -55.81 23.16 -17.90
CA SER A 577 -56.09 21.73 -18.14
C SER A 577 -54.84 20.87 -17.94
N GLY A 578 -54.93 19.80 -17.13
CA GLY A 578 -53.82 18.92 -16.79
C GLY A 578 -52.89 19.40 -15.67
N GLY A 579 -53.14 20.60 -15.11
CA GLY A 579 -52.47 21.04 -13.88
C GLY A 579 -53.07 20.33 -12.64
N ALA A 580 -52.25 19.82 -11.73
CA ALA A 580 -52.66 19.08 -10.55
C ALA A 580 -52.60 19.93 -9.28
N LEU A 581 -53.76 20.09 -8.60
CA LEU A 581 -53.84 20.70 -7.28
C LEU A 581 -54.01 19.58 -6.23
N ILE A 582 -53.08 19.53 -5.29
CA ILE A 582 -53.15 18.65 -4.12
C ILE A 582 -53.33 19.54 -2.89
N ALA A 583 -54.39 19.31 -2.15
CA ALA A 583 -54.70 20.14 -1.00
C ALA A 583 -55.27 19.33 0.18
N SER A 584 -55.03 19.84 1.39
CA SER A 584 -55.70 19.40 2.59
C SER A 584 -56.95 20.28 2.82
N THR A 585 -58.08 19.67 3.18
CA THR A 585 -59.29 20.37 3.53
C THR A 585 -59.43 20.64 5.05
N THR A 586 -58.32 20.64 5.76
CA THR A 586 -58.33 20.89 7.22
C THR A 586 -58.52 22.38 7.57
N SER A 587 -58.85 22.62 8.84
CA SER A 587 -59.02 23.98 9.37
C SER A 587 -57.75 24.82 9.17
N GLY A 588 -57.86 26.00 8.56
CA GLY A 588 -56.74 26.91 8.27
C GLY A 588 -56.18 26.84 6.87
N THR A 589 -56.48 25.81 6.06
CA THR A 589 -56.14 25.80 4.63
C THR A 589 -57.07 26.70 3.87
N LEU A 590 -56.48 27.57 3.04
CA LEU A 590 -57.21 28.48 2.17
C LEU A 590 -56.66 28.40 0.74
N ILE A 591 -57.52 28.03 -0.20
CA ILE A 591 -57.17 28.05 -1.62
C ILE A 591 -58.32 28.70 -2.39
N GLU A 592 -57.98 29.62 -3.28
CA GLU A 592 -58.92 30.24 -4.18
C GLU A 592 -58.33 30.45 -5.54
N GLY A 593 -59.09 30.23 -6.60
CA GLY A 593 -58.61 30.32 -7.94
C GLY A 593 -59.66 30.13 -9.02
N THR A 594 -59.20 29.98 -10.26
CA THR A 594 -60.00 29.67 -11.43
C THR A 594 -59.51 28.40 -12.09
N ASN A 595 -60.43 27.56 -12.54
CA ASN A 595 -60.11 26.32 -13.28
C ASN A 595 -59.97 26.57 -14.77
N SER A 596 -59.63 25.55 -15.54
CA SER A 596 -59.43 25.62 -16.99
C SER A 596 -60.70 25.99 -17.80
N TYR A 597 -61.85 25.97 -17.19
CA TYR A 597 -63.12 26.39 -17.78
C TYR A 597 -63.48 27.87 -17.46
N GLY A 598 -62.64 28.52 -16.63
CA GLY A 598 -62.89 29.88 -16.13
C GLY A 598 -63.79 29.93 -14.89
N ASP A 599 -64.15 28.79 -14.33
CA ASP A 599 -64.99 28.75 -13.10
C ASP A 599 -64.14 28.98 -11.88
N ALA A 600 -64.65 29.77 -10.93
CA ALA A 600 -63.98 29.96 -9.65
C ALA A 600 -64.10 28.70 -8.76
N PHE A 601 -63.03 28.35 -8.08
CA PHE A 601 -63.03 27.31 -7.04
C PHE A 601 -62.42 27.84 -5.74
N TYR A 602 -62.79 27.24 -4.62
CA TYR A 602 -62.18 27.53 -3.32
C TYR A 602 -62.14 26.31 -2.42
N ILE A 603 -61.17 26.28 -1.52
CA ILE A 603 -61.10 25.38 -0.35
C ILE A 603 -60.96 26.29 0.86
N ARG A 604 -61.89 26.26 1.79
CA ARG A 604 -61.91 27.12 2.98
C ARG A 604 -62.59 26.41 4.15
N ASN A 605 -61.95 26.42 5.34
CA ASN A 605 -62.55 25.93 6.56
C ASN A 605 -63.09 24.50 6.43
N SER A 606 -62.36 23.59 5.83
CA SER A 606 -62.76 22.18 5.61
C SER A 606 -63.86 21.96 4.54
N GLU A 607 -64.18 22.97 3.72
CA GLU A 607 -65.06 22.88 2.57
C GLU A 607 -64.29 23.03 1.25
N ALA A 608 -64.72 22.31 0.21
CA ALA A 608 -64.14 22.39 -1.15
C ALA A 608 -65.23 22.59 -2.20
#